data_0ea9bf4c4e4a58243abfd9af10cd4dd2
#
_entry.id   0ea9bf4c4e4a58243abfd9af10cd4dd2
#
_cell.length_a   1.000
_cell.length_b   1.000
_cell.length_c   1.000
_cell.angle_alpha   90.00
_cell.angle_beta   90.00
_cell.angle_gamma   90.00
#
_symmetry.space_group_name_H-M   'P 1'
#
loop_
_entity.id
_entity.type
_entity.pdbx_description
1 polymer ?
#
loop_
_entity_poly.entity_id
_entity_poly.type
_entity_poly.pdbx_seq_one_letter_code
_entity_poly.pdbx_strand_id
1 'polypeptide(L)'
;FNDRVLWCQQQLSFEAYEFLAKLPTECETFVEGYGNVIGYHGIPGDDESNALLKSASDEIGADALLDREGRLGIGGHTHIQMDRQLSIGGWRAVNVGSVGVPFDGNTGKAEYAIFTFENGEVQVDLRAVAYDIDAVIADSYAQENPASAWLERSLQGGS
;
A
#
# COMPACT_ATOMS: atom_id res chain seq x y z
N PHE A 1 -3.53 -21.04 -1.40
CA PHE A 1 -3.56 -19.90 -0.44
C PHE A 1 -2.96 -20.32 0.91
N ASN A 2 -3.34 -21.48 1.42
CA ASN A 2 -2.90 -21.97 2.74
C ASN A 2 -1.39 -22.18 2.83
N ASP A 3 -0.76 -22.74 1.78
CA ASP A 3 0.67 -23.05 1.75
C ASP A 3 1.56 -21.80 1.82
N ARG A 4 1.13 -20.69 1.20
CA ARG A 4 1.85 -19.40 1.26
C ARG A 4 1.82 -18.80 2.66
N VAL A 5 0.65 -18.82 3.29
CA VAL A 5 0.48 -18.31 4.67
C VAL A 5 1.30 -19.15 5.65
N LEU A 6 1.24 -20.46 5.55
CA LEU A 6 2.02 -21.36 6.38
C LEU A 6 3.52 -21.17 6.19
N TRP A 7 3.98 -21.02 4.96
CA TRP A 7 5.38 -20.76 4.67
C TRP A 7 5.83 -19.43 5.30
N CYS A 8 5.06 -18.34 5.11
CA CYS A 8 5.37 -17.05 5.73
C CYS A 8 5.45 -17.15 7.27
N GLN A 9 4.50 -17.84 7.90
CA GLN A 9 4.50 -18.04 9.34
C GLN A 9 5.74 -18.81 9.83
N GLN A 10 6.21 -19.78 9.06
CA GLN A 10 7.40 -20.57 9.38
C GLN A 10 8.71 -19.78 9.27
N GLN A 11 8.73 -18.67 8.49
CA GLN A 11 9.89 -17.80 8.39
C GLN A 11 9.98 -16.78 9.53
N LEU A 12 8.88 -16.55 10.27
CA LEU A 12 8.84 -15.56 11.33
C LEU A 12 9.39 -16.12 12.65
N SER A 13 10.24 -15.35 13.34
CA SER A 13 10.48 -15.61 14.76
C SER A 13 9.21 -15.33 15.57
N PHE A 14 9.12 -15.92 16.78
CA PHE A 14 8.00 -15.64 17.68
C PHE A 14 7.86 -14.13 17.99
N GLU A 15 8.97 -13.43 18.18
CA GLU A 15 8.99 -11.99 18.45
C GLU A 15 8.47 -11.18 17.26
N ALA A 16 8.87 -11.55 16.02
CA ALA A 16 8.38 -10.92 14.81
C ALA A 16 6.88 -11.18 14.62
N TYR A 17 6.41 -12.39 14.89
CA TYR A 17 4.99 -12.71 14.86
C TYR A 17 4.20 -11.90 15.89
N GLU A 18 4.67 -11.82 17.15
CA GLU A 18 4.02 -11.01 18.18
C GLU A 18 3.99 -9.52 17.84
N PHE A 19 5.05 -9.01 17.23
CA PHE A 19 5.11 -7.62 16.77
C PHE A 19 4.02 -7.37 15.71
N LEU A 20 3.98 -8.19 14.66
CA LEU A 20 3.01 -8.06 13.57
C LEU A 20 1.55 -8.21 14.07
N ALA A 21 1.31 -9.17 14.97
CA ALA A 21 -0.03 -9.41 15.52
C ALA A 21 -0.58 -8.25 16.39
N LYS A 22 0.29 -7.35 16.85
CA LYS A 22 -0.05 -6.19 17.67
C LYS A 22 -0.13 -4.89 16.88
N LEU A 23 0.23 -4.91 15.57
CA LEU A 23 0.12 -3.70 14.75
C LEU A 23 -1.34 -3.26 14.64
N PRO A 24 -1.61 -1.96 14.73
CA PRO A 24 -2.95 -1.44 14.46
C PRO A 24 -3.27 -1.57 12.97
N THR A 25 -4.55 -1.67 12.64
CA THR A 25 -5.05 -1.72 11.24
C THR A 25 -4.92 -0.37 10.53
N GLU A 26 -4.81 0.70 11.31
CA GLU A 26 -4.62 2.06 10.84
C GLU A 26 -3.73 2.84 11.82
N CYS A 27 -3.12 3.91 11.34
CA CYS A 27 -2.34 4.81 12.17
C CYS A 27 -2.70 6.26 11.87
N GLU A 28 -2.70 7.10 12.89
CA GLU A 28 -2.85 8.54 12.77
C GLU A 28 -1.56 9.25 13.15
N THR A 29 -1.24 10.31 12.43
CA THR A 29 -0.15 11.20 12.79
C THR A 29 -0.57 12.64 12.58
N PHE A 30 -0.20 13.51 13.49
CA PHE A 30 -0.43 14.95 13.36
C PHE A 30 0.81 15.63 12.77
N VAL A 31 0.62 16.31 11.65
CA VAL A 31 1.67 17.13 11.01
C VAL A 31 1.42 18.59 11.35
N GLU A 32 2.39 19.22 12.03
CA GLU A 32 2.29 20.62 12.43
C GLU A 32 2.06 21.54 11.21
N GLY A 33 1.07 22.40 11.32
CA GLY A 33 0.66 23.31 10.25
C GLY A 33 -0.20 22.70 9.15
N TYR A 34 -0.30 21.36 9.08
CA TYR A 34 -1.15 20.67 8.08
C TYR A 34 -2.40 20.03 8.70
N GLY A 35 -2.24 19.27 9.79
CA GLY A 35 -3.31 18.52 10.45
C GLY A 35 -3.10 17.02 10.47
N ASN A 36 -4.17 16.26 10.72
CA ASN A 36 -4.11 14.80 10.80
C ASN A 36 -3.93 14.15 9.44
N VAL A 37 -3.05 13.14 9.42
CA VAL A 37 -2.78 12.23 8.31
C VAL A 37 -3.08 10.81 8.79
N ILE A 38 -3.82 10.05 8.00
CA ILE A 38 -4.23 8.70 8.34
C ILE A 38 -3.59 7.71 7.38
N GLY A 39 -2.88 6.72 7.93
CA GLY A 39 -2.33 5.58 7.20
C GLY A 39 -3.18 4.33 7.40
N TYR A 40 -3.46 3.58 6.34
CA TYR A 40 -4.23 2.34 6.34
C TYR A 40 -3.74 1.41 5.24
N HIS A 41 -4.24 0.16 5.15
CA HIS A 41 -3.93 -0.73 4.02
C HIS A 41 -4.99 -0.60 2.91
N GLY A 42 -6.19 -1.11 3.07
CA GLY A 42 -7.30 -0.95 2.12
C GLY A 42 -8.06 0.37 2.34
N ILE A 43 -8.80 0.43 3.44
CA ILE A 43 -9.44 1.64 4.00
C ILE A 43 -9.32 1.61 5.53
N PRO A 44 -9.57 2.71 6.24
CA PRO A 44 -9.66 2.68 7.70
C PRO A 44 -10.66 1.61 8.17
N GLY A 45 -10.17 0.68 9.01
CA GLY A 45 -10.98 -0.39 9.59
C GLY A 45 -11.23 -1.62 8.70
N ASP A 46 -10.83 -1.62 7.42
CA ASP A 46 -10.95 -2.78 6.53
C ASP A 46 -9.76 -2.88 5.57
N ASP A 47 -8.85 -3.79 5.87
CA ASP A 47 -7.58 -3.97 5.14
C ASP A 47 -7.77 -4.56 3.73
N GLU A 48 -8.91 -5.21 3.46
CA GLU A 48 -9.20 -5.88 2.18
C GLU A 48 -10.17 -5.08 1.28
N SER A 49 -10.62 -3.91 1.73
CA SER A 49 -11.57 -3.09 0.98
C SER A 49 -10.97 -2.43 -0.25
N ASN A 50 -11.73 -2.47 -1.33
CA ASN A 50 -11.44 -1.79 -2.59
C ASN A 50 -12.18 -0.44 -2.75
N ALA A 51 -12.74 0.12 -1.68
CA ALA A 51 -13.54 1.35 -1.74
C ALA A 51 -12.74 2.59 -2.21
N LEU A 52 -11.41 2.58 -2.06
CA LEU A 52 -10.50 3.63 -2.54
C LEU A 52 -9.76 3.24 -3.84
N LEU A 53 -10.36 2.40 -4.68
CA LEU A 53 -9.86 2.18 -6.04
C LEU A 53 -9.85 3.49 -6.84
N LYS A 54 -8.90 3.61 -7.77
CA LYS A 54 -8.80 4.77 -8.68
C LYS A 54 -10.09 5.00 -9.49
N SER A 55 -10.85 3.94 -9.76
CA SER A 55 -12.12 3.97 -10.49
C SER A 55 -13.35 4.15 -9.59
N ALA A 56 -13.22 4.11 -8.27
CA ALA A 56 -14.34 4.33 -7.37
C ALA A 56 -14.84 5.78 -7.43
N SER A 57 -16.12 6.01 -7.15
CA SER A 57 -16.67 7.37 -7.11
C SER A 57 -16.16 8.13 -5.87
N ASP A 58 -16.28 9.47 -5.90
CA ASP A 58 -15.90 10.30 -4.77
C ASP A 58 -16.78 10.07 -3.54
N GLU A 59 -18.06 9.68 -3.76
CA GLU A 59 -18.99 9.32 -2.69
C GLU A 59 -18.51 8.09 -1.93
N ILE A 60 -18.10 7.03 -2.66
CA ILE A 60 -17.57 5.80 -2.05
C ILE A 60 -16.26 6.09 -1.30
N GLY A 61 -15.37 6.87 -1.91
CA GLY A 61 -14.11 7.26 -1.27
C GLY A 61 -14.30 8.12 -0.03
N ALA A 62 -15.24 9.06 -0.07
CA ALA A 62 -15.57 9.93 1.07
C ALA A 62 -16.24 9.13 2.21
N ASP A 63 -17.14 8.21 1.89
CA ASP A 63 -17.79 7.32 2.87
C ASP A 63 -16.77 6.45 3.60
N ALA A 64 -15.77 5.93 2.89
CA ALA A 64 -14.69 5.13 3.47
C ALA A 64 -13.82 5.90 4.49
N LEU A 65 -13.80 7.24 4.44
CA LEU A 65 -13.03 8.12 5.31
C LEU A 65 -13.89 8.91 6.30
N LEU A 66 -15.23 8.74 6.26
CA LEU A 66 -16.20 9.62 6.92
C LEU A 66 -16.02 9.71 8.44
N ASP A 67 -15.71 8.60 9.09
CA ASP A 67 -15.61 8.51 10.55
C ASP A 67 -14.21 8.90 11.07
N ARG A 68 -13.40 9.56 10.25
CA ARG A 68 -12.04 9.98 10.62
C ARG A 68 -11.89 11.48 10.54
N GLU A 69 -11.05 12.01 11.42
CA GLU A 69 -10.66 13.42 11.42
C GLU A 69 -9.32 13.58 10.70
N GLY A 70 -9.31 14.18 9.53
CA GLY A 70 -8.09 14.38 8.77
C GLY A 70 -8.33 15.00 7.40
N ARG A 71 -7.25 15.21 6.66
CA ARG A 71 -7.24 15.77 5.31
C ARG A 71 -6.55 14.90 4.29
N LEU A 72 -5.68 13.99 4.74
CA LEU A 72 -4.89 13.12 3.90
C LEU A 72 -5.01 11.68 4.39
N GLY A 73 -5.48 10.80 3.52
CA GLY A 73 -5.47 9.36 3.68
C GLY A 73 -4.40 8.74 2.80
N ILE A 74 -3.52 7.92 3.39
CA ILE A 74 -2.43 7.22 2.68
C ILE A 74 -2.68 5.74 2.79
N GLY A 75 -2.88 5.08 1.66
CA GLY A 75 -3.20 3.66 1.57
C GLY A 75 -2.34 2.88 0.59
N GLY A 76 -2.63 1.59 0.52
CA GLY A 76 -2.02 0.62 -0.38
C GLY A 76 -3.04 -0.35 -0.98
N HIS A 77 -2.88 -1.65 -0.76
CA HIS A 77 -3.78 -2.75 -1.11
C HIS A 77 -4.01 -2.97 -2.60
N THR A 78 -4.43 -1.93 -3.34
CA THR A 78 -4.81 -2.07 -4.76
C THR A 78 -3.62 -2.22 -5.70
N HIS A 79 -2.39 -1.96 -5.22
CA HIS A 79 -1.15 -1.97 -6.00
C HIS A 79 -1.17 -1.03 -7.23
N ILE A 80 -1.95 0.05 -7.16
CA ILE A 80 -2.08 1.04 -8.23
C ILE A 80 -1.85 2.41 -7.62
N GLN A 81 -0.81 3.11 -8.09
CA GLN A 81 -0.55 4.48 -7.65
C GLN A 81 -1.71 5.41 -7.96
N MET A 82 -2.10 6.19 -6.98
CA MET A 82 -3.18 7.17 -7.08
C MET A 82 -2.89 8.36 -6.18
N ASP A 83 -3.17 9.55 -6.69
CA ASP A 83 -3.23 10.79 -5.93
C ASP A 83 -4.51 11.51 -6.35
N ARG A 84 -5.48 11.61 -5.45
CA ARG A 84 -6.82 12.05 -5.78
C ARG A 84 -7.39 12.95 -4.70
N GLN A 85 -7.76 14.18 -5.08
CA GLN A 85 -8.59 15.03 -4.26
C GLN A 85 -10.04 14.60 -4.41
N LEU A 86 -10.68 14.19 -3.32
CA LEU A 86 -12.10 13.88 -3.32
C LEU A 86 -12.91 15.18 -3.34
N SER A 87 -13.95 15.24 -4.16
CA SER A 87 -14.85 16.40 -4.25
C SER A 87 -15.78 16.53 -3.04
N ILE A 88 -15.86 15.47 -2.23
CA ILE A 88 -16.71 15.36 -1.05
C ILE A 88 -15.82 15.10 0.19
N GLY A 89 -16.17 15.72 1.31
CA GLY A 89 -15.50 15.51 2.60
C GLY A 89 -14.13 16.18 2.73
N GLY A 90 -13.59 16.80 1.67
CA GLY A 90 -12.31 17.53 1.72
C GLY A 90 -11.06 16.66 1.81
N TRP A 91 -11.19 15.35 1.61
CA TRP A 91 -10.09 14.39 1.69
C TRP A 91 -9.24 14.34 0.42
N ARG A 92 -7.94 14.23 0.59
CA ARG A 92 -7.02 13.75 -0.44
C ARG A 92 -6.66 12.29 -0.14
N ALA A 93 -6.99 11.39 -1.05
CA ALA A 93 -6.69 9.97 -0.94
C ALA A 93 -5.49 9.62 -1.83
N VAL A 94 -4.45 9.06 -1.24
CA VAL A 94 -3.22 8.67 -1.95
C VAL A 94 -2.99 7.18 -1.75
N ASN A 95 -2.81 6.46 -2.86
CA ASN A 95 -2.30 5.10 -2.84
C ASN A 95 -0.84 5.13 -3.32
N VAL A 96 0.05 4.60 -2.51
CA VAL A 96 1.50 4.65 -2.80
C VAL A 96 1.96 3.59 -3.80
N GLY A 97 1.07 2.69 -4.21
CA GLY A 97 1.39 1.58 -5.11
C GLY A 97 1.94 0.36 -4.38
N SER A 98 2.78 -0.40 -5.04
CA SER A 98 3.36 -1.64 -4.51
C SER A 98 4.86 -1.68 -4.71
N VAL A 99 5.60 -2.00 -3.65
CA VAL A 99 7.05 -2.24 -3.75
C VAL A 99 7.35 -3.52 -4.53
N GLY A 100 6.49 -4.55 -4.42
CA GLY A 100 6.74 -5.85 -5.00
C GLY A 100 6.06 -6.08 -6.35
N VAL A 101 4.74 -5.88 -6.42
CA VAL A 101 3.93 -6.24 -7.61
C VAL A 101 2.93 -5.13 -7.95
N PRO A 102 3.37 -4.04 -8.61
CA PRO A 102 2.46 -3.00 -9.09
C PRO A 102 1.55 -3.52 -10.21
N PHE A 103 0.30 -3.00 -10.26
CA PHE A 103 -0.72 -3.37 -11.24
C PHE A 103 -1.09 -2.23 -12.18
N ASP A 104 -0.34 -1.15 -12.22
CA ASP A 104 -0.59 0.04 -13.04
C ASP A 104 0.33 0.19 -14.26
N GLY A 105 1.02 -0.89 -14.65
CA GLY A 105 1.95 -0.92 -15.77
C GLY A 105 3.41 -0.65 -15.39
N ASN A 106 3.71 -0.42 -14.12
CA ASN A 106 5.07 -0.30 -13.59
C ASN A 106 5.70 -1.65 -13.22
N THR A 107 5.28 -2.72 -13.88
CA THR A 107 5.80 -4.07 -13.64
C THR A 107 7.33 -4.09 -13.55
N GLY A 108 7.85 -4.74 -12.51
CA GLY A 108 9.28 -4.82 -12.25
C GLY A 108 9.91 -3.55 -11.66
N LYS A 109 9.10 -2.66 -11.14
CA LYS A 109 9.55 -1.51 -10.35
C LYS A 109 8.97 -1.54 -8.95
N ALA A 110 9.69 -0.96 -8.01
CA ALA A 110 9.22 -0.71 -6.65
C ALA A 110 8.57 0.68 -6.60
N GLU A 111 7.31 0.73 -6.18
CA GLU A 111 6.57 1.97 -6.05
C GLU A 111 6.52 2.46 -4.61
N TYR A 112 6.62 3.76 -4.43
CA TYR A 112 6.50 4.45 -3.16
C TYR A 112 6.12 5.92 -3.38
N ALA A 113 5.87 6.65 -2.29
CA ALA A 113 5.62 8.09 -2.34
C ALA A 113 6.48 8.85 -1.33
N ILE A 114 6.79 10.11 -1.66
CA ILE A 114 7.36 11.07 -0.73
C ILE A 114 6.33 12.18 -0.51
N PHE A 115 6.06 12.48 0.75
CA PHE A 115 5.16 13.54 1.17
C PHE A 115 5.97 14.68 1.78
N THR A 116 5.87 15.87 1.20
CA THR A 116 6.51 17.09 1.71
C THR A 116 5.44 18.05 2.19
N PHE A 117 5.47 18.37 3.48
CA PHE A 117 4.52 19.29 4.11
C PHE A 117 5.16 20.65 4.29
N GLU A 118 4.56 21.67 3.71
CA GLU A 118 5.05 23.04 3.79
C GLU A 118 3.90 24.04 3.69
N ASN A 119 3.88 25.07 4.54
CA ASN A 119 2.89 26.15 4.52
C ASN A 119 1.42 25.69 4.56
N GLY A 120 1.13 24.59 5.28
CA GLY A 120 -0.21 24.03 5.40
C GLY A 120 -0.70 23.21 4.19
N GLU A 121 0.17 22.96 3.23
CA GLU A 121 -0.07 22.15 2.05
C GLU A 121 0.78 20.87 2.06
N VAL A 122 0.40 19.89 1.25
CA VAL A 122 1.18 18.67 1.01
C VAL A 122 1.48 18.50 -0.47
N GLN A 123 2.75 18.34 -0.78
CA GLN A 123 3.20 17.85 -2.08
C GLN A 123 3.38 16.33 -2.02
N VAL A 124 2.83 15.64 -2.99
CA VAL A 124 2.95 14.17 -3.15
C VAL A 124 3.79 13.88 -4.38
N ASP A 125 4.85 13.12 -4.19
CA ASP A 125 5.74 12.68 -5.27
C ASP A 125 5.68 11.15 -5.35
N LEU A 126 4.88 10.64 -6.29
CA LEU A 126 4.74 9.21 -6.58
C LEU A 126 5.92 8.73 -7.41
N ARG A 127 6.63 7.73 -6.93
CA ARG A 127 7.85 7.21 -7.55
C ARG A 127 7.76 5.73 -7.86
N ALA A 128 8.44 5.33 -8.94
CA ALA A 128 8.61 3.94 -9.35
C ALA A 128 10.08 3.74 -9.76
N VAL A 129 10.83 2.91 -9.03
CA VAL A 129 12.26 2.68 -9.24
C VAL A 129 12.53 1.23 -9.63
N ALA A 130 13.41 1.04 -10.59
CA ALA A 130 13.87 -0.27 -11.00
C ALA A 130 14.75 -0.90 -9.90
N TYR A 131 14.65 -2.22 -9.75
CA TYR A 131 15.49 -3.03 -8.89
C TYR A 131 15.90 -4.33 -9.61
N ASP A 132 16.78 -5.12 -9.00
CA ASP A 132 17.24 -6.40 -9.57
C ASP A 132 16.16 -7.48 -9.39
N ILE A 133 15.29 -7.59 -10.39
CA ILE A 133 14.19 -8.57 -10.43
C ILE A 133 14.71 -9.99 -10.45
N ASP A 134 15.78 -10.25 -11.23
CA ASP A 134 16.33 -11.58 -11.38
C ASP A 134 16.90 -12.08 -10.04
N ALA A 135 17.54 -11.20 -9.27
CA ALA A 135 18.01 -11.52 -7.93
C ALA A 135 16.85 -11.85 -6.97
N VAL A 136 15.75 -11.09 -7.01
CA VAL A 136 14.54 -11.35 -6.19
C VAL A 136 13.90 -12.68 -6.55
N ILE A 137 13.78 -12.99 -7.85
CA ILE A 137 13.23 -14.26 -8.32
C ILE A 137 14.12 -15.42 -7.87
N ALA A 138 15.44 -15.33 -8.09
CA ALA A 138 16.39 -16.35 -7.69
C ALA A 138 16.36 -16.62 -6.18
N ASP A 139 16.32 -15.57 -5.35
CA ASP A 139 16.20 -15.67 -3.89
C ASP A 139 14.89 -16.34 -3.47
N SER A 140 13.77 -15.99 -4.10
CA SER A 140 12.46 -16.62 -3.84
C SER A 140 12.49 -18.14 -4.07
N TYR A 141 13.10 -18.59 -5.15
CA TYR A 141 13.28 -20.03 -5.41
C TYR A 141 14.27 -20.69 -4.43
N ALA A 142 15.36 -20.01 -4.08
CA ALA A 142 16.35 -20.52 -3.13
C ALA A 142 15.78 -20.71 -1.73
N GLN A 143 14.79 -19.91 -1.36
CA GLN A 143 14.06 -20.01 -0.09
C GLN A 143 12.86 -20.97 -0.15
N GLU A 144 12.68 -21.70 -1.24
CA GLU A 144 11.55 -22.63 -1.45
C GLU A 144 10.18 -21.95 -1.23
N ASN A 145 10.06 -20.66 -1.61
CA ASN A 145 8.80 -19.92 -1.47
C ASN A 145 7.74 -20.54 -2.41
N PRO A 146 6.59 -20.99 -1.91
CA PRO A 146 5.55 -21.63 -2.72
C PRO A 146 4.89 -20.68 -3.74
N ALA A 147 5.17 -19.37 -3.65
CA ALA A 147 4.72 -18.37 -4.60
C ALA A 147 5.75 -18.02 -5.67
N SER A 148 6.95 -18.63 -5.71
CA SER A 148 8.05 -18.22 -6.61
C SER A 148 7.64 -18.17 -8.08
N ALA A 149 6.97 -19.21 -8.60
CA ALA A 149 6.51 -19.22 -9.98
C ALA A 149 5.45 -18.15 -10.31
N TRP A 150 4.63 -17.77 -9.33
CA TRP A 150 3.69 -16.67 -9.47
C TRP A 150 4.42 -15.33 -9.46
N LEU A 151 5.36 -15.16 -8.53
CA LEU A 151 6.17 -13.95 -8.39
C LEU A 151 6.98 -13.67 -9.66
N GLU A 152 7.65 -14.70 -10.20
CA GLU A 152 8.39 -14.62 -11.46
C GLU A 152 7.51 -14.10 -12.60
N ARG A 153 6.35 -14.73 -12.85
CA ARG A 153 5.42 -14.26 -13.88
C ARG A 153 4.97 -12.80 -13.65
N SER A 154 4.62 -12.47 -12.42
CA SER A 154 4.15 -11.12 -12.07
C SER A 154 5.22 -10.05 -12.25
N LEU A 155 6.48 -10.34 -11.92
CA LEU A 155 7.59 -9.40 -12.05
C LEU A 155 8.11 -9.26 -13.48
N GLN A 156 7.95 -10.29 -14.32
CA GLN A 156 8.37 -10.27 -15.73
C GLN A 156 7.27 -9.81 -16.69
N GLY A 157 6.11 -9.40 -16.17
CA GLY A 157 5.00 -8.91 -16.99
C GLY A 157 4.22 -10.00 -17.72
N GLY A 158 4.34 -11.26 -17.27
CA GLY A 158 3.55 -12.37 -17.77
C GLY A 158 2.15 -12.37 -17.13
N SER A 159 1.13 -12.17 -17.96
CA SER A 159 -0.29 -12.34 -17.61
C SER A 159 -0.67 -13.81 -17.54
#